data_e2a5dded1f47ac0def335049c11f081a
#
_entry.id   e2a5dded1f47ac0def335049c11f081a
#
_cell.length_a   1.000
_cell.length_b   1.000
_cell.length_c   1.000
_cell.angle_alpha   90.00
_cell.angle_beta   90.00
_cell.angle_gamma   90.00
#
_symmetry.space_group_name_H-M   'P 1'
#
loop_
_entity.id
_entity.type
_entity.pdbx_description
1 polymer ?
#
loop_
_entity_poly.entity_id
_entity_poly.type
_entity_poly.pdbx_seq_one_letter_code
_entity_poly.pdbx_strand_id
1 'polypeptide(L)'
;MLLLHAPSLAIGATVASITIVVVILGMNGSFNDQGLLIEPASKIDQIEPAKITIDTFVSNGSSILGNPNAPITLVEFGDYQCHYCNVFFQSIEKDIIKNYVETGKVKIIFKDYNIIGPDSVKASQGAHCANEQGLFWEYHDILYSNWTGENNGWASPSNLTTFAEEINVDMDKWTECMDGKKYSKIIMDSNNDGKLLELTGTPAFFVINSNGEVSKIFGAQPFEVFQKIFDTELEK
;
A
#
# COMPACT_ATOMS: atom_id res chain seq x y z
N MET A 1 15.79 57.89 32.87
CA MET A 1 14.64 58.74 33.25
C MET A 1 13.41 58.15 32.63
N LEU A 2 12.46 57.85 33.47
CA LEU A 2 11.11 57.32 33.39
C LEU A 2 10.92 55.83 33.10
N LEU A 3 10.72 55.10 34.18
CA LEU A 3 9.99 53.88 34.33
C LEU A 3 8.50 54.11 34.09
N LEU A 4 7.84 53.24 33.31
CA LEU A 4 6.42 53.09 33.34
C LEU A 4 6.06 51.59 33.49
N HIS A 5 5.51 51.30 34.66
CA HIS A 5 4.89 50.01 34.99
C HIS A 5 3.56 49.87 34.27
N ALA A 6 3.27 48.69 33.76
CA ALA A 6 1.92 48.27 33.36
C ALA A 6 1.51 47.03 34.16
N PRO A 7 0.26 46.98 34.65
CA PRO A 7 -0.19 45.95 35.57
C PRO A 7 -0.62 44.66 34.90
N SER A 8 -0.32 43.55 35.56
CA SER A 8 -0.79 42.21 35.26
C SER A 8 -2.30 42.09 35.40
N LEU A 9 -3.00 41.69 34.34
CA LEU A 9 -4.37 41.21 34.42
C LEU A 9 -4.37 39.70 34.43
N ALA A 10 -4.65 39.11 35.59
CA ALA A 10 -4.95 37.70 35.74
C ALA A 10 -6.39 37.43 35.28
N ILE A 11 -6.57 36.71 34.20
CA ILE A 11 -7.92 36.22 33.80
C ILE A 11 -8.04 34.79 34.34
N GLY A 12 -8.87 34.67 35.38
CA GLY A 12 -9.26 33.39 35.94
C GLY A 12 -10.21 32.66 35.00
N ALA A 13 -9.81 31.46 34.56
CA ALA A 13 -10.68 30.56 33.83
C ALA A 13 -11.53 29.77 34.84
N THR A 14 -12.83 30.10 34.91
CA THR A 14 -13.84 29.30 35.62
C THR A 14 -14.24 28.10 34.77
N VAL A 15 -13.88 26.92 35.20
CA VAL A 15 -14.37 25.64 34.64
C VAL A 15 -15.81 25.45 35.11
N ALA A 16 -16.76 25.61 34.21
CA ALA A 16 -18.15 25.26 34.47
C ALA A 16 -18.36 23.76 34.28
N SER A 17 -18.47 23.04 35.37
CA SER A 17 -18.90 21.63 35.36
C SER A 17 -20.39 21.56 35.06
N ILE A 18 -20.75 21.04 33.89
CA ILE A 18 -22.14 20.75 33.53
C ILE A 18 -22.47 19.37 34.09
N THR A 19 -23.21 19.34 35.19
CA THR A 19 -23.81 18.11 35.73
C THR A 19 -25.14 17.87 35.02
N ILE A 20 -25.19 16.84 34.17
CA ILE A 20 -26.46 16.41 33.55
C ILE A 20 -27.21 15.56 34.58
N VAL A 21 -28.28 16.12 35.13
CA VAL A 21 -29.22 15.38 35.96
C VAL A 21 -30.24 14.72 35.02
N VAL A 22 -30.18 13.39 34.89
CA VAL A 22 -31.21 12.62 34.19
C VAL A 22 -32.37 12.40 35.19
N VAL A 23 -33.47 13.12 34.98
CA VAL A 23 -34.71 12.89 35.70
C VAL A 23 -35.48 11.77 35.02
N ILE A 24 -35.50 10.59 35.60
CA ILE A 24 -36.35 9.48 35.15
C ILE A 24 -37.75 9.73 35.77
N LEU A 25 -38.65 10.29 34.97
CA LEU A 25 -40.08 10.33 35.31
C LEU A 25 -40.70 8.98 34.97
N GLY A 26 -40.99 8.21 35.95
CA GLY A 26 -41.79 6.99 35.80
C GLY A 26 -43.23 7.32 35.42
N MET A 27 -43.62 7.01 34.23
CA MET A 27 -45.01 6.99 33.78
C MET A 27 -45.45 5.53 33.64
N ASN A 28 -46.21 5.05 34.63
CA ASN A 28 -47.01 3.82 34.51
C ASN A 28 -48.15 4.12 33.51
N GLY A 29 -47.97 3.67 32.29
CA GLY A 29 -49.01 3.64 31.27
C GLY A 29 -49.12 2.23 30.71
N SER A 30 -50.18 1.53 31.04
CA SER A 30 -50.58 0.30 30.37
C SER A 30 -50.90 0.64 28.91
N PHE A 31 -50.12 0.09 27.96
CA PHE A 31 -50.48 0.09 26.55
C PHE A 31 -50.69 -1.34 26.07
N ASN A 32 -51.84 -1.52 25.43
CA ASN A 32 -52.29 -2.75 24.79
C ASN A 32 -51.31 -3.20 23.66
N ASP A 33 -51.11 -4.45 23.67
CA ASP A 33 -50.72 -5.45 22.71
C ASP A 33 -50.95 -5.04 21.22
N GLN A 34 -49.89 -4.54 20.58
CA GLN A 34 -49.60 -4.79 19.20
C GLN A 34 -48.04 -4.93 19.11
N GLY A 35 -47.61 -6.17 19.09
CA GLY A 35 -46.20 -6.52 19.14
C GLY A 35 -45.40 -5.97 17.94
N LEU A 36 -44.69 -4.89 18.18
CA LEU A 36 -43.53 -4.54 17.39
C LEU A 36 -42.35 -5.27 18.03
N LEU A 37 -41.98 -6.39 17.46
CA LEU A 37 -40.73 -7.07 17.80
C LEU A 37 -39.60 -6.11 17.41
N ILE A 38 -39.11 -5.34 18.38
CA ILE A 38 -37.80 -4.73 18.25
C ILE A 38 -36.84 -5.89 18.40
N GLU A 39 -36.36 -6.40 17.26
CA GLU A 39 -35.21 -7.29 17.28
C GLU A 39 -34.08 -6.59 18.03
N PRO A 40 -33.42 -7.27 18.99
CA PRO A 40 -32.25 -6.68 19.63
C PRO A 40 -31.24 -6.38 18.52
N ALA A 41 -30.77 -5.12 18.48
CA ALA A 41 -29.75 -4.68 17.53
C ALA A 41 -28.70 -5.77 17.42
N SER A 42 -28.63 -6.38 16.23
CA SER A 42 -27.68 -7.41 15.90
C SER A 42 -26.30 -6.95 16.39
N LYS A 43 -25.58 -7.84 17.06
CA LYS A 43 -24.22 -7.66 17.52
C LYS A 43 -23.46 -6.82 16.48
N ILE A 44 -23.04 -5.62 16.88
CA ILE A 44 -21.97 -4.92 16.17
C ILE A 44 -20.81 -5.88 16.31
N ASP A 45 -20.53 -6.64 15.25
CA ASP A 45 -19.31 -7.43 15.18
C ASP A 45 -18.18 -6.47 15.54
N GLN A 46 -17.53 -6.75 16.66
CA GLN A 46 -16.32 -6.04 17.05
C GLN A 46 -15.33 -6.29 15.93
N ILE A 47 -15.12 -5.31 15.05
CA ILE A 47 -14.05 -5.38 14.05
C ILE A 47 -12.77 -5.39 14.87
N GLU A 48 -12.20 -6.58 15.06
CA GLU A 48 -10.87 -6.67 15.66
C GLU A 48 -9.90 -5.84 14.81
N PRO A 49 -8.99 -5.08 15.43
CA PRO A 49 -7.98 -4.35 14.68
C PRO A 49 -7.21 -5.33 13.81
N ALA A 50 -7.07 -5.00 12.53
CA ALA A 50 -6.36 -5.83 11.57
C ALA A 50 -4.95 -6.13 12.10
N LYS A 51 -4.61 -7.42 12.21
CA LYS A 51 -3.32 -7.87 12.74
C LYS A 51 -2.33 -7.97 11.59
N ILE A 52 -1.15 -7.37 11.76
CA ILE A 52 -0.03 -7.55 10.82
C ILE A 52 0.45 -9.00 10.88
N THR A 53 0.46 -9.67 9.73
CA THR A 53 0.95 -11.05 9.53
C THR A 53 1.87 -11.07 8.31
N ILE A 54 2.50 -12.21 8.04
CA ILE A 54 3.29 -12.36 6.80
C ILE A 54 2.44 -12.10 5.55
N ASP A 55 1.17 -12.48 5.56
CA ASP A 55 0.25 -12.23 4.44
C ASP A 55 0.10 -10.73 4.13
N THR A 56 0.18 -9.86 5.14
CA THR A 56 0.17 -8.39 4.93
C THR A 56 1.30 -7.94 4.00
N PHE A 57 2.43 -8.65 4.01
CA PHE A 57 3.57 -8.31 3.15
C PHE A 57 3.49 -8.99 1.79
N VAL A 58 3.08 -10.25 1.71
CA VAL A 58 3.27 -11.06 0.49
C VAL A 58 1.98 -11.29 -0.31
N SER A 59 0.79 -11.18 0.29
CA SER A 59 -0.48 -11.31 -0.43
C SER A 59 -0.84 -10.04 -1.20
N ASN A 60 -1.71 -10.16 -2.20
CA ASN A 60 -2.18 -9.04 -3.01
C ASN A 60 -1.06 -8.30 -3.79
N GLY A 61 0.03 -8.97 -4.09
CA GLY A 61 1.14 -8.44 -4.88
C GLY A 61 1.21 -9.06 -6.28
N SER A 62 2.32 -8.78 -6.95
CA SER A 62 2.68 -9.34 -8.25
C SER A 62 2.93 -10.85 -8.19
N SER A 63 3.12 -11.47 -9.36
CA SER A 63 3.86 -12.73 -9.47
C SER A 63 5.30 -12.54 -8.96
N ILE A 64 5.91 -13.64 -8.50
CA ILE A 64 7.29 -13.61 -7.99
C ILE A 64 8.27 -13.42 -9.15
N LEU A 65 9.22 -12.48 -8.99
CA LEU A 65 10.42 -12.42 -9.81
C LEU A 65 11.53 -13.25 -9.17
N GLY A 66 12.09 -14.18 -9.94
CA GLY A 66 13.16 -15.05 -9.49
C GLY A 66 12.69 -16.42 -9.02
N ASN A 67 13.55 -17.12 -8.26
CA ASN A 67 13.26 -18.46 -7.77
C ASN A 67 12.22 -18.43 -6.63
N PRO A 68 11.03 -19.05 -6.76
CA PRO A 68 10.02 -19.06 -5.70
C PRO A 68 10.52 -19.68 -4.38
N ASN A 69 11.57 -20.51 -4.43
CA ASN A 69 12.18 -21.11 -3.25
C ASN A 69 13.38 -20.30 -2.70
N ALA A 70 13.63 -19.09 -3.21
CA ALA A 70 14.69 -18.24 -2.67
C ALA A 70 14.49 -17.98 -1.17
N PRO A 71 15.58 -18.04 -0.36
CA PRO A 71 15.50 -17.91 1.11
C PRO A 71 15.06 -16.53 1.57
N ILE A 72 15.27 -15.50 0.75
CA ILE A 72 14.87 -14.13 1.06
C ILE A 72 13.76 -13.69 0.10
N THR A 73 12.74 -13.03 0.66
CA THR A 73 11.74 -12.30 -0.10
C THR A 73 11.96 -10.80 0.09
N LEU A 74 12.21 -10.08 -1.00
CA LEU A 74 12.15 -8.63 -1.05
C LEU A 74 10.74 -8.23 -1.50
N VAL A 75 10.01 -7.52 -0.66
CA VAL A 75 8.70 -6.95 -1.00
C VAL A 75 8.87 -5.45 -1.19
N GLU A 76 8.53 -4.95 -2.36
CA GLU A 76 8.47 -3.51 -2.65
C GLU A 76 7.03 -3.02 -2.62
N PHE A 77 6.72 -2.03 -1.79
CA PHE A 77 5.52 -1.23 -1.90
C PHE A 77 5.84 -0.01 -2.75
N GLY A 78 5.28 0.02 -3.95
CA GLY A 78 5.60 1.02 -4.96
C GLY A 78 4.38 1.70 -5.57
N ASP A 79 4.63 2.81 -6.24
CA ASP A 79 3.67 3.55 -7.07
C ASP A 79 4.34 3.85 -8.40
N TYR A 80 3.71 3.44 -9.50
CA TYR A 80 4.28 3.63 -10.84
C TYR A 80 4.49 5.10 -11.22
N GLN A 81 3.81 6.04 -10.58
CA GLN A 81 4.07 7.46 -10.81
C GLN A 81 5.17 8.04 -9.91
N CYS A 82 5.60 7.33 -8.86
CA CYS A 82 6.54 7.86 -7.89
C CYS A 82 7.94 8.06 -8.45
N HIS A 83 8.47 9.27 -8.27
CA HIS A 83 9.83 9.61 -8.67
C HIS A 83 10.89 8.68 -8.07
N TYR A 84 10.82 8.42 -6.77
CA TYR A 84 11.82 7.59 -6.10
C TYR A 84 11.69 6.09 -6.41
N CYS A 85 10.49 5.60 -6.78
CA CYS A 85 10.35 4.24 -7.32
C CYS A 85 11.03 4.13 -8.69
N ASN A 86 10.87 5.14 -9.55
CA ASN A 86 11.60 5.18 -10.81
C ASN A 86 13.12 5.28 -10.60
N VAL A 87 13.61 6.07 -9.63
CA VAL A 87 15.04 6.11 -9.26
C VAL A 87 15.54 4.72 -8.83
N PHE A 88 14.77 4.00 -8.02
CA PHE A 88 15.09 2.63 -7.61
C PHE A 88 15.20 1.71 -8.83
N PHE A 89 14.18 1.66 -9.68
CA PHE A 89 14.16 0.87 -10.91
C PHE A 89 15.37 1.14 -11.81
N GLN A 90 15.65 2.44 -12.08
CA GLN A 90 16.72 2.82 -13.02
C GLN A 90 18.13 2.53 -12.50
N SER A 91 18.35 2.61 -11.18
CA SER A 91 19.71 2.70 -10.62
C SER A 91 20.08 1.55 -9.68
N ILE A 92 19.10 0.85 -9.08
CA ILE A 92 19.36 -0.09 -7.98
C ILE A 92 18.84 -1.49 -8.28
N GLU A 93 17.61 -1.60 -8.79
CA GLU A 93 16.92 -2.87 -8.99
C GLU A 93 17.70 -3.84 -9.87
N LYS A 94 18.33 -3.34 -10.93
CA LYS A 94 19.15 -4.16 -11.86
C LYS A 94 20.32 -4.84 -11.14
N ASP A 95 20.94 -4.16 -10.21
CA ASP A 95 22.05 -4.73 -9.42
C ASP A 95 21.51 -5.77 -8.43
N ILE A 96 20.33 -5.55 -7.84
CA ILE A 96 19.66 -6.55 -7.00
C ILE A 96 19.29 -7.79 -7.82
N ILE A 97 18.71 -7.61 -9.00
CA ILE A 97 18.34 -8.72 -9.89
C ILE A 97 19.59 -9.54 -10.24
N LYS A 98 20.62 -8.89 -10.72
CA LYS A 98 21.85 -9.54 -11.18
C LYS A 98 22.58 -10.29 -10.06
N ASN A 99 22.71 -9.68 -8.89
CA ASN A 99 23.56 -10.24 -7.83
C ASN A 99 22.83 -11.19 -6.87
N TYR A 100 21.49 -11.09 -6.79
CA TYR A 100 20.71 -11.83 -5.80
C TYR A 100 19.55 -12.62 -6.40
N VAL A 101 18.79 -12.07 -7.36
CA VAL A 101 17.63 -12.76 -7.93
C VAL A 101 18.07 -13.86 -8.89
N GLU A 102 18.94 -13.53 -9.86
CA GLU A 102 19.48 -14.50 -10.83
C GLU A 102 20.31 -15.60 -10.14
N THR A 103 20.89 -15.29 -8.99
CA THR A 103 21.64 -16.27 -8.18
C THR A 103 20.75 -17.12 -7.27
N GLY A 104 19.43 -16.89 -7.28
CA GLY A 104 18.46 -17.65 -6.51
C GLY A 104 18.45 -17.36 -5.00
N LYS A 105 19.10 -16.28 -4.55
CA LYS A 105 19.20 -15.88 -3.15
C LYS A 105 18.01 -15.04 -2.68
N VAL A 106 17.47 -14.23 -3.58
CA VAL A 106 16.34 -13.32 -3.33
C VAL A 106 15.27 -13.55 -4.39
N LYS A 107 14.02 -13.44 -3.99
CA LYS A 107 12.87 -13.27 -4.87
C LYS A 107 12.20 -11.95 -4.58
N ILE A 108 11.59 -11.33 -5.60
CA ILE A 108 10.94 -10.02 -5.46
C ILE A 108 9.43 -10.18 -5.65
N ILE A 109 8.67 -9.43 -4.85
CA ILE A 109 7.23 -9.20 -5.00
C ILE A 109 7.01 -7.70 -5.00
N PHE A 110 6.31 -7.19 -6.02
CA PHE A 110 5.85 -5.80 -6.05
C PHE A 110 4.42 -5.73 -5.47
N LYS A 111 4.18 -4.73 -4.64
CA LYS A 111 2.87 -4.43 -4.06
C LYS A 111 2.47 -2.99 -4.36
N ASP A 112 1.26 -2.82 -4.86
CA ASP A 112 0.73 -1.49 -5.14
C ASP A 112 0.52 -0.69 -3.87
N TYR A 113 1.11 0.50 -3.81
CA TYR A 113 0.78 1.51 -2.82
C TYR A 113 0.58 2.86 -3.52
N ASN A 114 -0.57 2.99 -4.17
CA ASN A 114 -0.93 4.10 -5.05
C ASN A 114 -1.32 5.34 -4.25
N ILE A 115 -0.40 6.28 -4.11
CA ILE A 115 -0.55 7.51 -3.30
C ILE A 115 -0.37 8.79 -4.10
N ILE A 116 0.12 8.71 -5.35
CA ILE A 116 0.43 9.88 -6.18
C ILE A 116 -0.83 10.39 -6.90
N GLY A 117 -1.61 9.49 -7.51
CA GLY A 117 -2.79 9.94 -8.25
C GLY A 117 -3.59 8.82 -8.90
N PRO A 118 -4.69 9.17 -9.61
CA PRO A 118 -5.58 8.19 -10.20
C PRO A 118 -4.93 7.38 -11.34
N ASP A 119 -3.92 7.92 -12.02
CA ASP A 119 -3.21 7.21 -13.07
C ASP A 119 -2.31 6.11 -12.50
N SER A 120 -1.86 6.22 -11.22
CA SER A 120 -1.17 5.13 -10.52
C SER A 120 -2.03 3.86 -10.48
N VAL A 121 -3.31 4.01 -10.12
CA VAL A 121 -4.26 2.88 -10.07
C VAL A 121 -4.45 2.24 -11.44
N LYS A 122 -4.50 3.05 -12.51
CA LYS A 122 -4.63 2.53 -13.89
C LYS A 122 -3.38 1.76 -14.33
N ALA A 123 -2.20 2.28 -14.01
CA ALA A 123 -0.93 1.61 -14.28
C ALA A 123 -0.84 0.28 -13.55
N SER A 124 -1.17 0.24 -12.26
CA SER A 124 -1.28 -0.99 -11.47
C SER A 124 -2.25 -1.98 -12.09
N GLN A 125 -3.43 -1.51 -12.52
CA GLN A 125 -4.42 -2.36 -13.19
C GLN A 125 -3.85 -2.99 -14.46
N GLY A 126 -3.13 -2.21 -15.28
CA GLY A 126 -2.47 -2.70 -16.49
C GLY A 126 -1.45 -3.79 -16.20
N ALA A 127 -0.65 -3.61 -15.16
CA ALA A 127 0.34 -4.59 -14.73
C ALA A 127 -0.31 -5.91 -14.26
N HIS A 128 -1.37 -5.82 -13.47
CA HIS A 128 -2.10 -7.02 -13.06
C HIS A 128 -2.84 -7.70 -14.23
N CYS A 129 -3.34 -6.94 -15.21
CA CYS A 129 -3.93 -7.51 -16.43
C CYS A 129 -2.88 -8.22 -17.30
N ALA A 130 -1.66 -7.69 -17.37
CA ALA A 130 -0.53 -8.36 -18.01
C ALA A 130 -0.10 -9.63 -17.23
N ASN A 131 -0.22 -9.62 -15.90
CA ASN A 131 0.09 -10.76 -15.04
C ASN A 131 -0.74 -12.01 -15.35
N GLU A 132 -1.98 -11.86 -15.81
CA GLU A 132 -2.81 -13.00 -16.25
C GLU A 132 -2.18 -13.80 -17.39
N GLN A 133 -1.28 -13.15 -18.13
CA GLN A 133 -0.57 -13.72 -19.25
C GLN A 133 0.90 -14.02 -18.94
N GLY A 134 1.28 -13.88 -17.65
CA GLY A 134 2.64 -14.11 -17.16
C GLY A 134 3.62 -12.98 -17.50
N LEU A 135 3.10 -11.79 -17.85
CA LEU A 135 3.89 -10.65 -18.33
C LEU A 135 3.85 -9.46 -17.34
N PHE A 136 3.74 -9.75 -16.03
CA PHE A 136 3.73 -8.69 -15.02
C PHE A 136 5.00 -7.85 -15.07
N TRP A 137 6.16 -8.51 -15.04
CA TRP A 137 7.46 -7.85 -14.92
C TRP A 137 7.84 -7.12 -16.20
N GLU A 138 7.49 -7.65 -17.36
CA GLU A 138 7.66 -6.96 -18.64
C GLU A 138 6.82 -5.67 -18.69
N TYR A 139 5.59 -5.72 -18.14
CA TYR A 139 4.75 -4.53 -18.06
C TYR A 139 5.24 -3.54 -17.01
N HIS A 140 5.73 -4.03 -15.87
CA HIS A 140 6.39 -3.23 -14.84
C HIS A 140 7.58 -2.47 -15.41
N ASP A 141 8.46 -3.15 -16.14
CA ASP A 141 9.66 -2.57 -16.73
C ASP A 141 9.32 -1.48 -17.77
N ILE A 142 8.32 -1.71 -18.62
CA ILE A 142 7.94 -0.72 -19.64
C ILE A 142 7.27 0.50 -19.02
N LEU A 143 6.50 0.34 -17.93
CA LEU A 143 5.94 1.46 -17.19
C LEU A 143 7.03 2.38 -16.65
N TYR A 144 8.01 1.85 -15.92
CA TYR A 144 9.10 2.67 -15.36
C TYR A 144 10.06 3.18 -16.44
N SER A 145 10.26 2.44 -17.52
CA SER A 145 11.09 2.88 -18.64
C SER A 145 10.50 4.09 -19.38
N ASN A 146 9.17 4.23 -19.38
CA ASN A 146 8.45 5.33 -19.99
C ASN A 146 8.03 6.42 -19.00
N TRP A 147 8.49 6.35 -17.76
CA TRP A 147 8.18 7.34 -16.73
C TRP A 147 8.75 8.72 -17.09
N THR A 148 7.94 9.76 -17.08
CA THR A 148 8.36 11.14 -17.42
C THR A 148 8.02 12.16 -16.33
N GLY A 149 7.43 11.72 -15.22
CA GLY A 149 7.09 12.59 -14.09
C GLY A 149 5.72 12.26 -13.48
N GLU A 150 5.49 12.75 -12.27
CA GLU A 150 4.26 12.55 -11.54
C GLU A 150 3.10 13.38 -12.14
N ASN A 151 1.94 12.78 -12.32
CA ASN A 151 0.69 13.44 -12.73
C ASN A 151 0.80 14.29 -14.02
N ASN A 152 1.65 13.92 -14.96
CA ASN A 152 1.85 14.64 -16.22
C ASN A 152 1.18 13.96 -17.44
N GLY A 153 0.42 12.89 -17.21
CA GLY A 153 -0.36 12.20 -18.24
C GLY A 153 0.39 11.08 -18.98
N TRP A 154 1.64 10.75 -18.64
CA TRP A 154 2.37 9.64 -19.28
C TRP A 154 1.67 8.28 -19.08
N ALA A 155 1.02 8.07 -17.94
CA ALA A 155 0.22 6.88 -17.65
C ALA A 155 -1.25 7.06 -18.06
N SER A 156 -1.50 7.75 -19.19
CA SER A 156 -2.83 7.86 -19.77
C SER A 156 -3.32 6.51 -20.30
N PRO A 157 -4.65 6.27 -20.39
CA PRO A 157 -5.18 5.02 -20.94
C PRO A 157 -4.60 4.65 -22.30
N SER A 158 -4.40 5.62 -23.20
CA SER A 158 -3.80 5.38 -24.52
C SER A 158 -2.36 4.91 -24.44
N ASN A 159 -1.56 5.52 -23.57
CA ASN A 159 -0.16 5.12 -23.40
C ASN A 159 -0.06 3.72 -22.75
N LEU A 160 -0.90 3.45 -21.74
CA LEU A 160 -0.95 2.12 -21.11
C LEU A 160 -1.33 1.03 -22.11
N THR A 161 -2.22 1.32 -23.06
CA THR A 161 -2.54 0.41 -24.17
C THR A 161 -1.33 0.19 -25.06
N THR A 162 -0.63 1.25 -25.47
CA THR A 162 0.61 1.16 -26.27
C THR A 162 1.67 0.31 -25.57
N PHE A 163 1.86 0.49 -24.26
CA PHE A 163 2.82 -0.32 -23.49
C PHE A 163 2.44 -1.79 -23.44
N ALA A 164 1.15 -2.11 -23.38
CA ALA A 164 0.67 -3.49 -23.46
C ALA A 164 0.94 -4.11 -24.84
N GLU A 165 0.72 -3.35 -25.92
CA GLU A 165 1.05 -3.77 -27.29
C GLU A 165 2.55 -4.06 -27.45
N GLU A 166 3.42 -3.19 -26.91
CA GLU A 166 4.87 -3.33 -27.04
C GLU A 166 5.43 -4.61 -26.39
N ILE A 167 4.82 -5.09 -25.31
CA ILE A 167 5.21 -6.36 -24.67
C ILE A 167 4.47 -7.59 -25.22
N ASN A 168 3.68 -7.41 -26.28
CA ASN A 168 2.95 -8.47 -26.98
C ASN A 168 1.95 -9.25 -26.10
N VAL A 169 1.20 -8.58 -25.22
CA VAL A 169 0.06 -9.21 -24.55
C VAL A 169 -1.05 -9.51 -25.57
N ASP A 170 -1.89 -10.50 -25.27
CA ASP A 170 -3.18 -10.68 -25.96
C ASP A 170 -4.06 -9.48 -25.62
N MET A 171 -4.20 -8.56 -26.57
CA MET A 171 -4.87 -7.27 -26.37
C MET A 171 -6.35 -7.40 -26.07
N ASP A 172 -7.02 -8.42 -26.61
CA ASP A 172 -8.44 -8.64 -26.34
C ASP A 172 -8.63 -8.97 -24.85
N LYS A 173 -7.83 -9.88 -24.31
CA LYS A 173 -7.87 -10.24 -22.88
C LYS A 173 -7.45 -9.09 -21.98
N TRP A 174 -6.40 -8.37 -22.37
CA TRP A 174 -5.89 -7.25 -21.56
C TRP A 174 -6.93 -6.12 -21.51
N THR A 175 -7.56 -5.78 -22.62
CA THR A 175 -8.61 -4.75 -22.70
C THR A 175 -9.85 -5.15 -21.90
N GLU A 176 -10.32 -6.40 -22.04
CA GLU A 176 -11.45 -6.90 -21.25
C GLU A 176 -11.16 -6.81 -19.74
N CYS A 177 -9.94 -7.17 -19.32
CA CYS A 177 -9.50 -7.07 -17.94
C CYS A 177 -9.49 -5.62 -17.44
N MET A 178 -8.96 -4.68 -18.25
CA MET A 178 -8.89 -3.25 -17.92
C MET A 178 -10.29 -2.63 -17.79
N ASP A 179 -11.18 -2.88 -18.77
CA ASP A 179 -12.54 -2.35 -18.79
C ASP A 179 -13.38 -2.93 -17.64
N GLY A 180 -13.20 -4.20 -17.36
CA GLY A 180 -13.85 -4.88 -16.23
C GLY A 180 -13.29 -4.48 -14.85
N LYS A 181 -12.20 -3.73 -14.78
CA LYS A 181 -11.51 -3.34 -13.54
C LYS A 181 -11.25 -4.54 -12.63
N LYS A 182 -10.86 -5.65 -13.23
CA LYS A 182 -10.78 -6.98 -12.60
C LYS A 182 -9.95 -6.99 -11.32
N TYR A 183 -8.87 -6.23 -11.28
CA TYR A 183 -7.91 -6.21 -10.18
C TYR A 183 -8.12 -5.08 -9.17
N SER A 184 -9.21 -4.30 -9.27
CA SER A 184 -9.47 -3.19 -8.35
C SER A 184 -9.47 -3.60 -6.88
N LYS A 185 -9.96 -4.80 -6.56
CA LYS A 185 -9.97 -5.30 -5.18
C LYS A 185 -8.56 -5.62 -4.69
N ILE A 186 -7.74 -6.30 -5.48
CA ILE A 186 -6.35 -6.63 -5.13
C ILE A 186 -5.53 -5.37 -4.90
N ILE A 187 -5.64 -4.40 -5.80
CA ILE A 187 -4.97 -3.10 -5.68
C ILE A 187 -5.44 -2.36 -4.42
N MET A 188 -6.73 -2.36 -4.14
CA MET A 188 -7.27 -1.75 -2.92
C MET A 188 -6.77 -2.45 -1.66
N ASP A 189 -6.75 -3.77 -1.63
CA ASP A 189 -6.27 -4.56 -0.50
C ASP A 189 -4.77 -4.32 -0.29
N SER A 190 -3.96 -4.28 -1.36
CA SER A 190 -2.53 -3.93 -1.28
C SER A 190 -2.31 -2.52 -0.72
N ASN A 191 -3.12 -1.52 -1.16
CA ASN A 191 -3.08 -0.18 -0.58
C ASN A 191 -3.44 -0.17 0.92
N ASN A 192 -4.40 -1.01 1.34
CA ASN A 192 -4.79 -1.14 2.75
C ASN A 192 -3.68 -1.79 3.58
N ASP A 193 -2.97 -2.79 3.01
CA ASP A 193 -1.78 -3.37 3.64
C ASP A 193 -0.71 -2.30 3.89
N GLY A 194 -0.43 -1.44 2.90
CA GLY A 194 0.51 -0.33 3.06
C GLY A 194 0.09 0.65 4.15
N LYS A 195 -1.21 0.96 4.27
CA LYS A 195 -1.73 1.80 5.36
C LYS A 195 -1.61 1.11 6.72
N LEU A 196 -1.91 -0.20 6.79
CA LEU A 196 -1.77 -1.00 8.01
C LEU A 196 -0.31 -1.05 8.50
N LEU A 197 0.65 -1.05 7.56
CA LEU A 197 2.09 -0.98 7.82
C LEU A 197 2.58 0.45 8.10
N GLU A 198 1.66 1.42 8.19
CA GLU A 198 1.94 2.84 8.45
C GLU A 198 2.98 3.41 7.47
N LEU A 199 2.86 3.03 6.18
CA LEU A 199 3.75 3.56 5.16
C LEU A 199 3.40 5.03 4.86
N THR A 200 4.41 5.89 4.90
CA THR A 200 4.28 7.34 4.67
C THR A 200 4.72 7.77 3.26
N GLY A 201 5.18 6.82 2.44
CA GLY A 201 5.66 7.08 1.08
C GLY A 201 6.14 5.83 0.38
N THR A 202 6.54 5.98 -0.87
CA THR A 202 7.10 4.95 -1.75
C THR A 202 8.46 5.37 -2.30
N PRO A 203 9.34 4.40 -2.65
CA PRO A 203 9.22 2.99 -2.36
C PRO A 203 9.43 2.69 -0.88
N ALA A 204 8.79 1.63 -0.38
CA ALA A 204 9.10 1.06 0.92
C ALA A 204 9.33 -0.44 0.74
N PHE A 205 10.39 -0.95 1.34
CA PHE A 205 10.78 -2.34 1.16
C PHE A 205 10.74 -3.10 2.47
N PHE A 206 10.38 -4.39 2.35
CA PHE A 206 10.48 -5.34 3.44
C PHE A 206 11.28 -6.56 2.98
N VAL A 207 12.32 -6.87 3.75
CA VAL A 207 13.16 -8.05 3.55
C VAL A 207 12.71 -9.10 4.54
N ILE A 208 12.22 -10.24 4.04
CA ILE A 208 11.71 -11.34 4.85
C ILE A 208 12.65 -12.53 4.65
N ASN A 209 13.26 -13.02 5.74
CA ASN A 209 14.14 -14.18 5.69
C ASN A 209 13.36 -15.50 5.85
N SER A 210 14.06 -16.63 5.77
CA SER A 210 13.50 -17.98 5.89
C SER A 210 12.87 -18.28 7.27
N ASN A 211 13.22 -17.52 8.31
CA ASN A 211 12.66 -17.63 9.65
C ASN A 211 11.39 -16.77 9.84
N GLY A 212 11.00 -15.98 8.82
CA GLY A 212 9.88 -15.05 8.88
C GLY A 212 10.20 -13.73 9.60
N GLU A 213 11.48 -13.45 9.85
CA GLU A 213 11.89 -12.16 10.39
C GLU A 213 11.84 -11.09 9.29
N VAL A 214 11.38 -9.89 9.64
CA VAL A 214 11.12 -8.80 8.70
C VAL A 214 12.00 -7.60 9.02
N SER A 215 12.78 -7.15 8.04
CA SER A 215 13.56 -5.91 8.08
C SER A 215 12.97 -4.90 7.10
N LYS A 216 12.87 -3.61 7.49
CA LYS A 216 12.30 -2.54 6.66
C LYS A 216 13.40 -1.63 6.11
N ILE A 217 13.31 -1.31 4.81
CA ILE A 217 14.11 -0.28 4.14
C ILE A 217 13.14 0.78 3.60
N PHE A 218 13.40 2.05 3.84
CA PHE A 218 12.54 3.13 3.37
C PHE A 218 13.22 3.98 2.32
N GLY A 219 12.54 4.20 1.19
CA GLY A 219 13.04 4.98 0.05
C GLY A 219 14.05 4.23 -0.81
N ALA A 220 14.44 4.84 -1.93
CA ALA A 220 15.43 4.32 -2.87
C ALA A 220 16.85 4.45 -2.28
N GLN A 221 17.15 3.61 -1.28
CA GLN A 221 18.47 3.57 -0.66
C GLN A 221 19.51 3.01 -1.64
N PRO A 222 20.80 3.37 -1.53
CA PRO A 222 21.87 2.80 -2.35
C PRO A 222 21.92 1.28 -2.28
N PHE A 223 22.40 0.63 -3.36
CA PHE A 223 22.51 -0.83 -3.47
C PHE A 223 23.20 -1.49 -2.26
N GLU A 224 24.23 -0.86 -1.73
CA GLU A 224 25.01 -1.36 -0.58
C GLU A 224 24.16 -1.56 0.68
N VAL A 225 23.07 -0.79 0.83
CA VAL A 225 22.14 -0.97 1.96
C VAL A 225 21.38 -2.27 1.81
N PHE A 226 20.85 -2.56 0.61
CA PHE A 226 20.19 -3.82 0.30
C PHE A 226 21.14 -4.99 0.43
N GLN A 227 22.32 -4.88 -0.17
CA GLN A 227 23.39 -5.88 -0.09
C GLN A 227 23.69 -6.27 1.35
N LYS A 228 23.97 -5.28 2.21
CA LYS A 228 24.29 -5.54 3.62
C LYS A 228 23.18 -6.30 4.34
N ILE A 229 21.92 -5.95 4.07
CA ILE A 229 20.77 -6.62 4.71
C ILE A 229 20.63 -8.04 4.16
N PHE A 230 20.69 -8.23 2.83
CA PHE A 230 20.58 -9.55 2.24
C PHE A 230 21.69 -10.49 2.73
N ASP A 231 22.96 -10.02 2.73
CA ASP A 231 24.09 -10.82 3.19
C ASP A 231 23.92 -11.20 4.66
N THR A 232 23.47 -10.27 5.52
CA THR A 232 23.19 -10.55 6.93
C THR A 232 22.05 -11.56 7.12
N GLU A 233 20.98 -11.47 6.34
CA GLU A 233 19.83 -12.36 6.45
C GLU A 233 20.11 -13.76 5.87
N LEU A 234 21.04 -13.86 4.92
CA LEU A 234 21.49 -15.16 4.36
C LEU A 234 22.37 -15.97 5.29
N GLU A 235 22.99 -15.32 6.30
CA GLU A 235 23.83 -15.98 7.31
C GLU A 235 23.03 -16.59 8.47
N LYS A 236 21.74 -16.30 8.59
CA LYS A 236 20.83 -16.77 9.66
C LYS A 236 20.22 -18.12 9.34
#